data_8c43f699c55e939182cb5339aeaf87ad
#
_entry.id   8c43f699c55e939182cb5339aeaf87ad
#
_cell.length_a   1.000
_cell.length_b   1.000
_cell.length_c   1.000
_cell.angle_alpha   90.00
_cell.angle_beta   90.00
_cell.angle_gamma   90.00
#
_symmetry.space_group_name_H-M   'P 1'
#
loop_
_entity.id
_entity.type
_entity.pdbx_description
1 polymer ?
#
loop_
_entity_poly.entity_id
_entity_poly.type
_entity_poly.pdbx_seq_one_letter_code
_entity_poly.pdbx_strand_id
1 'polypeptide(L)'
;MNADKKHSEALGPIRIPRQNKIHNRQMSGLITRTRTITFSILAACVPLAAQEPAPPVVGDQDVDGSLLKGSYGSKGFRLESRDGNFQTNLQWRAQMRITSPYRSDPRQIEDLNTDEVTAEARRLRMKIGGHGYRPWLKYYFEVDLQPTRSSGDSSSKASARVIDWRIDLAKNKAFGIRAGQWKIDFNRERVDSSGRQQFVERSIVNRGFTIDRQVGLGFRGHLFEGTGADLRYYAGAFTGEGRGVSNDDDNLMYAGRLQWNFLGRDLALRQTDVERTEKPTASFAVGGATHTGRATRWSSSGGGNLDGFSSVSNAADGQYRVRQAVAEFAYKYKGFSTQHEYHWKNINDTTLAAGLPGQDNDMEGFYSQFGYFFNEIWDSYPEELELATRYARLSEPNETNLALENEREEFTLGANWFLNGHNNKLTLDYSHLSIEDGLLGREDSGNRVRLQWDISF
;
A
#
# COMPACT_ATOMS: atom_id res chain seq x y z
N MET A 1 32.86 -72.11 22.92
CA MET A 1 31.72 -73.03 23.08
C MET A 1 30.55 -72.48 22.26
N ASN A 2 30.28 -73.21 21.21
CA ASN A 2 29.06 -73.31 20.39
C ASN A 2 28.45 -71.98 19.83
N ALA A 3 28.51 -71.81 18.58
CA ALA A 3 28.09 -72.51 17.36
C ALA A 3 26.78 -71.97 16.79
N ASP A 4 26.90 -71.46 15.55
CA ASP A 4 26.04 -71.65 14.39
C ASP A 4 24.51 -71.52 14.55
N LYS A 5 23.93 -70.66 13.71
CA LYS A 5 23.13 -71.16 12.56
C LYS A 5 22.79 -70.05 11.55
N LYS A 6 23.20 -70.28 10.34
CA LYS A 6 22.73 -69.71 9.09
C LYS A 6 21.22 -69.89 8.91
N HIS A 7 20.52 -68.90 8.34
CA HIS A 7 19.45 -69.21 7.37
C HIS A 7 19.51 -68.16 6.23
N SER A 8 19.75 -68.74 5.05
CA SER A 8 19.60 -68.11 3.74
C SER A 8 18.13 -68.07 3.36
N GLU A 9 17.62 -66.95 2.87
CA GLU A 9 16.41 -66.98 2.06
C GLU A 9 16.56 -66.15 0.79
N ALA A 10 16.02 -66.71 -0.24
CA ALA A 10 16.21 -66.55 -1.63
C ALA A 10 15.78 -65.26 -2.24
N LEU A 11 16.53 -64.81 -3.24
CA LEU A 11 16.18 -63.82 -4.23
C LEU A 11 15.01 -64.28 -5.12
N GLY A 12 13.88 -63.58 -5.06
CA GLY A 12 12.77 -63.72 -6.01
C GLY A 12 12.98 -62.81 -7.24
N PRO A 13 12.48 -63.22 -8.42
CA PRO A 13 12.88 -62.61 -9.68
C PRO A 13 12.27 -61.25 -9.97
N ILE A 14 13.10 -60.35 -10.49
CA ILE A 14 12.78 -59.03 -11.04
C ILE A 14 11.83 -59.22 -12.25
N ARG A 15 10.60 -58.70 -12.16
CA ARG A 15 9.68 -58.55 -13.29
C ARG A 15 9.94 -57.26 -14.03
N ILE A 16 10.41 -57.36 -15.26
CA ILE A 16 10.50 -56.26 -16.24
C ILE A 16 9.10 -56.07 -16.84
N PRO A 17 8.51 -54.87 -16.83
CA PRO A 17 7.28 -54.63 -17.58
C PRO A 17 7.59 -54.43 -19.07
N ARG A 18 6.82 -55.12 -19.91
CA ARG A 18 6.86 -55.13 -21.37
C ARG A 18 6.65 -53.73 -21.95
N GLN A 19 7.45 -53.42 -22.95
CA GLN A 19 7.22 -52.35 -23.93
C GLN A 19 5.85 -52.53 -24.60
N ASN A 20 5.02 -51.51 -24.57
CA ASN A 20 3.83 -51.41 -25.40
C ASN A 20 4.06 -50.44 -26.55
N LYS A 21 3.77 -50.91 -27.71
CA LYS A 21 3.81 -50.39 -29.07
C LYS A 21 3.49 -48.89 -29.21
N ILE A 22 4.36 -48.22 -29.94
CA ILE A 22 4.16 -46.95 -30.62
C ILE A 22 3.00 -47.12 -31.60
N HIS A 23 1.91 -46.35 -31.34
CA HIS A 23 0.89 -46.08 -32.35
C HIS A 23 1.02 -44.61 -32.73
N ASN A 24 1.46 -44.39 -33.97
CA ASN A 24 1.33 -43.15 -34.70
C ASN A 24 -0.12 -42.68 -34.64
N ARG A 25 -0.38 -41.54 -34.04
CA ARG A 25 -1.57 -40.75 -34.29
C ARG A 25 -1.16 -39.32 -34.67
N GLN A 26 -1.61 -38.99 -35.83
CA GLN A 26 -1.51 -37.72 -36.56
C GLN A 26 -1.67 -36.50 -35.70
N MET A 27 -0.86 -35.48 -36.00
CA MET A 27 -1.08 -34.06 -35.67
C MET A 27 -2.47 -33.64 -36.14
N SER A 28 -3.31 -33.27 -35.22
CA SER A 28 -4.48 -32.48 -35.52
C SER A 28 -4.58 -31.38 -34.46
N GLY A 29 -4.32 -30.14 -34.92
CA GLY A 29 -4.91 -28.88 -34.51
C GLY A 29 -4.96 -28.59 -33.00
N LEU A 30 -3.96 -27.89 -32.49
CA LEU A 30 -4.08 -27.07 -31.27
C LEU A 30 -5.07 -25.92 -31.56
N ILE A 31 -6.33 -26.13 -31.33
CA ILE A 31 -7.30 -25.04 -31.28
C ILE A 31 -7.16 -24.41 -29.89
N THR A 32 -6.40 -23.35 -29.83
CA THR A 32 -6.41 -22.42 -28.71
C THR A 32 -7.84 -21.89 -28.55
N ARG A 33 -8.58 -22.41 -27.61
CA ARG A 33 -9.87 -21.84 -27.23
C ARG A 33 -9.62 -20.55 -26.44
N THR A 34 -9.41 -19.48 -27.13
CA THR A 34 -9.57 -18.13 -26.57
C THR A 34 -11.05 -18.00 -26.20
N ARG A 35 -11.38 -18.21 -24.94
CA ARG A 35 -12.69 -17.82 -24.41
C ARG A 35 -12.70 -16.30 -24.32
N THR A 36 -13.19 -15.68 -25.35
CA THR A 36 -13.59 -14.27 -25.31
C THR A 36 -14.71 -14.15 -24.28
N ILE A 37 -14.40 -13.72 -23.08
CA ILE A 37 -15.39 -13.32 -22.09
C ILE A 37 -15.92 -11.97 -22.60
N THR A 38 -17.03 -12.00 -23.31
CA THR A 38 -17.77 -10.80 -23.69
C THR A 38 -18.41 -10.28 -22.41
N PHE A 39 -17.75 -9.33 -21.73
CA PHE A 39 -18.42 -8.52 -20.73
C PHE A 39 -19.46 -7.66 -21.45
N SER A 40 -20.70 -8.11 -21.48
CA SER A 40 -21.83 -7.23 -21.68
C SER A 40 -21.87 -6.29 -20.50
N ILE A 41 -21.21 -5.13 -20.64
CA ILE A 41 -21.44 -3.99 -19.76
C ILE A 41 -22.91 -3.64 -19.97
N LEU A 42 -23.78 -4.14 -19.09
CA LEU A 42 -25.09 -3.57 -18.91
C LEU A 42 -24.83 -2.14 -18.44
N ALA A 43 -24.77 -1.21 -19.39
CA ALA A 43 -24.94 0.20 -19.11
C ALA A 43 -26.37 0.33 -18.57
N ALA A 44 -26.56 0.01 -17.29
CA ALA A 44 -27.72 0.49 -16.56
C ALA A 44 -27.55 2.01 -16.57
N CYS A 45 -28.27 2.66 -17.52
CA CYS A 45 -28.58 4.06 -17.41
C CYS A 45 -29.30 4.24 -16.06
N VAL A 46 -28.54 4.46 -15.02
CA VAL A 46 -29.04 5.08 -13.80
C VAL A 46 -29.49 6.47 -14.29
N PRO A 47 -30.80 6.80 -14.26
CA PRO A 47 -31.19 8.15 -14.58
C PRO A 47 -30.36 9.05 -13.67
N LEU A 48 -29.68 10.05 -14.25
CA LEU A 48 -29.09 11.14 -13.52
C LEU A 48 -30.25 11.75 -12.72
N ALA A 49 -30.45 11.25 -11.49
CA ALA A 49 -31.26 11.95 -10.53
C ALA A 49 -30.61 13.31 -10.40
N ALA A 50 -31.36 14.35 -10.68
CA ALA A 50 -30.95 15.73 -10.49
C ALA A 50 -30.21 15.77 -9.15
N GLN A 51 -28.99 16.26 -9.20
CA GLN A 51 -28.10 16.41 -8.05
C GLN A 51 -28.91 17.11 -6.96
N GLU A 52 -29.33 16.39 -5.91
CA GLU A 52 -29.87 17.04 -4.74
C GLU A 52 -28.79 18.02 -4.31
N PRO A 53 -29.10 19.29 -4.10
CA PRO A 53 -28.14 20.26 -3.62
C PRO A 53 -27.49 19.64 -2.39
N ALA A 54 -26.15 19.74 -2.30
CA ALA A 54 -25.40 19.28 -1.14
C ALA A 54 -26.18 19.70 0.10
N PRO A 55 -26.42 18.80 1.07
CA PRO A 55 -27.20 19.15 2.24
C PRO A 55 -26.62 20.46 2.79
N PRO A 56 -27.46 21.44 3.10
CA PRO A 56 -26.97 22.74 3.55
C PRO A 56 -25.99 22.45 4.66
N VAL A 57 -24.80 23.08 4.58
CA VAL A 57 -23.91 23.18 5.73
C VAL A 57 -24.81 23.65 6.84
N VAL A 58 -25.15 22.76 7.78
CA VAL A 58 -25.97 23.12 8.94
C VAL A 58 -25.15 24.18 9.64
N GLY A 59 -25.51 25.42 9.39
CA GLY A 59 -24.88 26.57 10.03
C GLY A 59 -24.92 26.32 11.52
N ASP A 60 -23.92 26.79 12.25
CA ASP A 60 -23.82 26.75 13.68
C ASP A 60 -25.20 27.00 14.32
N GLN A 61 -25.94 25.95 14.58
CA GLN A 61 -27.09 26.06 15.49
C GLN A 61 -26.49 26.07 16.87
N ASP A 62 -26.31 27.28 17.41
CA ASP A 62 -26.10 27.47 18.84
C ASP A 62 -27.31 26.85 19.55
N VAL A 63 -27.12 25.62 20.04
CA VAL A 63 -28.05 25.07 21.01
C VAL A 63 -27.81 25.89 22.27
N ASP A 64 -28.72 26.80 22.52
CA ASP A 64 -28.64 27.79 23.62
C ASP A 64 -28.39 27.02 24.94
N GLY A 65 -27.25 27.33 25.58
CA GLY A 65 -26.80 26.66 26.81
C GLY A 65 -25.82 25.49 26.64
N SER A 66 -25.51 25.01 25.42
CA SER A 66 -24.58 23.91 25.27
C SER A 66 -23.11 24.37 25.41
N LEU A 67 -22.31 23.57 26.12
CA LEU A 67 -20.85 23.76 26.25
C LEU A 67 -20.08 23.42 24.98
N LEU A 68 -20.75 22.81 23.99
CA LEU A 68 -20.17 22.28 22.76
C LEU A 68 -20.84 22.87 21.52
N LYS A 69 -20.05 23.13 20.48
CA LYS A 69 -20.49 23.43 19.11
C LYS A 69 -20.36 22.19 18.26
N GLY A 70 -21.44 21.84 17.53
CA GLY A 70 -21.45 20.74 16.56
C GLY A 70 -21.44 21.28 15.14
N SER A 71 -20.67 20.65 14.23
CA SER A 71 -20.69 20.92 12.78
C SER A 71 -20.38 19.65 11.99
N TYR A 72 -20.65 19.66 10.68
CA TYR A 72 -20.33 18.58 9.77
C TYR A 72 -19.57 19.12 8.56
N GLY A 73 -18.54 18.40 8.09
CA GLY A 73 -17.74 18.83 6.95
C GLY A 73 -16.91 17.69 6.35
N SER A 74 -15.92 18.01 5.54
CA SER A 74 -15.07 17.04 4.84
C SER A 74 -14.29 16.07 5.74
N LYS A 75 -14.24 16.33 7.05
CA LYS A 75 -13.64 15.46 8.08
C LYS A 75 -14.69 14.78 8.95
N GLY A 76 -15.95 14.71 8.49
CA GLY A 76 -17.07 14.11 9.23
C GLY A 76 -17.64 15.07 10.29
N PHE A 77 -18.16 14.50 11.37
CA PHE A 77 -18.72 15.23 12.50
C PHE A 77 -17.62 15.88 13.32
N ARG A 78 -17.78 17.17 13.63
CA ARG A 78 -16.90 17.93 14.50
C ARG A 78 -17.66 18.40 15.74
N LEU A 79 -17.08 18.15 16.90
CA LEU A 79 -17.50 18.70 18.18
C LEU A 79 -16.36 19.57 18.71
N GLU A 80 -16.67 20.77 19.19
CA GLU A 80 -15.68 21.72 19.70
C GLU A 80 -16.20 22.42 20.94
N SER A 81 -15.34 22.58 21.95
CA SER A 81 -15.69 23.39 23.15
C SER A 81 -15.71 24.88 22.80
N ARG A 82 -16.54 25.67 23.50
CA ARG A 82 -16.67 27.11 23.26
C ARG A 82 -15.35 27.87 23.40
N ASP A 83 -14.48 27.43 24.31
CA ASP A 83 -13.15 28.01 24.53
C ASP A 83 -12.10 27.58 23.49
N GLY A 84 -12.45 26.69 22.54
CA GLY A 84 -11.57 26.16 21.51
C GLY A 84 -10.44 25.27 22.02
N ASN A 85 -10.43 24.91 23.30
CA ASN A 85 -9.36 24.07 23.88
C ASN A 85 -9.53 22.57 23.59
N PHE A 86 -10.76 22.13 23.26
CA PHE A 86 -11.06 20.74 22.92
C PHE A 86 -11.80 20.66 21.60
N GLN A 87 -11.34 19.80 20.69
CA GLN A 87 -11.99 19.49 19.44
C GLN A 87 -11.87 17.99 19.15
N THR A 88 -12.95 17.41 18.65
CA THR A 88 -12.98 16.04 18.16
C THR A 88 -13.65 15.99 16.79
N ASN A 89 -13.04 15.31 15.82
CA ASN A 89 -13.67 14.96 14.56
C ASN A 89 -13.89 13.43 14.56
N LEU A 90 -15.08 13.01 14.15
CA LEU A 90 -15.43 11.61 13.95
C LEU A 90 -15.75 11.39 12.47
N GLN A 91 -15.04 10.48 11.83
CA GLN A 91 -15.22 10.15 10.42
C GLN A 91 -15.35 8.63 10.25
N TRP A 92 -16.30 8.22 9.42
CA TRP A 92 -16.45 6.85 8.94
C TRP A 92 -15.95 6.75 7.51
N ARG A 93 -15.45 5.56 7.15
CA ARG A 93 -15.04 5.28 5.79
C ARG A 93 -15.25 3.82 5.45
N ALA A 94 -15.85 3.57 4.27
CA ALA A 94 -15.98 2.25 3.67
C ALA A 94 -15.32 2.21 2.30
N GLN A 95 -14.73 1.06 1.95
CA GLN A 95 -14.27 0.72 0.60
C GLN A 95 -14.86 -0.61 0.21
N MET A 96 -15.64 -0.62 -0.85
CA MET A 96 -16.20 -1.81 -1.48
C MET A 96 -15.46 -2.05 -2.79
N ARG A 97 -15.09 -3.30 -3.06
CA ARG A 97 -14.25 -3.64 -4.21
C ARG A 97 -14.72 -4.90 -4.88
N ILE A 98 -14.62 -4.91 -6.22
CA ILE A 98 -14.68 -6.10 -7.07
C ILE A 98 -13.34 -6.21 -7.78
N THR A 99 -12.77 -7.40 -7.81
CA THR A 99 -11.49 -7.70 -8.47
C THR A 99 -11.61 -8.97 -9.29
N SER A 100 -11.06 -9.00 -10.50
CA SER A 100 -10.96 -10.19 -11.34
C SER A 100 -9.73 -10.10 -12.25
N PRO A 101 -8.92 -11.16 -12.36
CA PRO A 101 -8.60 -12.11 -11.31
C PRO A 101 -7.67 -11.47 -10.28
N TYR A 102 -6.93 -12.24 -9.51
CA TYR A 102 -5.86 -11.82 -8.59
C TYR A 102 -6.31 -10.82 -7.51
N ARG A 103 -7.00 -11.32 -6.49
CA ARG A 103 -7.34 -10.55 -5.28
C ARG A 103 -6.13 -9.83 -4.67
N SER A 104 -4.98 -10.50 -4.65
CA SER A 104 -3.68 -9.95 -4.25
C SER A 104 -2.77 -9.79 -5.46
N ASP A 105 -1.71 -9.01 -5.34
CA ASP A 105 -0.71 -8.92 -6.42
C ASP A 105 0.00 -10.27 -6.60
N PRO A 106 0.00 -10.85 -7.82
CA PRO A 106 0.77 -12.04 -8.14
C PRO A 106 2.26 -11.80 -7.86
N ARG A 107 2.95 -12.81 -7.35
CA ARG A 107 4.37 -12.73 -7.01
C ARG A 107 5.23 -13.79 -7.68
N GLN A 108 4.61 -14.89 -8.03
CA GLN A 108 5.20 -16.04 -8.74
C GLN A 108 4.39 -16.28 -10.01
N ILE A 109 4.99 -16.93 -10.98
CA ILE A 109 4.33 -17.24 -12.26
C ILE A 109 3.07 -18.08 -12.03
N GLU A 110 3.08 -18.97 -11.05
CA GLU A 110 1.95 -19.83 -10.70
C GLU A 110 0.74 -19.04 -10.22
N ASP A 111 0.95 -17.89 -9.58
CA ASP A 111 -0.12 -17.00 -9.13
C ASP A 111 -0.93 -16.44 -10.31
N LEU A 112 -0.34 -16.35 -11.51
CA LEU A 112 -0.99 -15.87 -12.73
C LEU A 112 -2.04 -16.84 -13.30
N ASN A 113 -2.06 -18.10 -12.84
CA ASN A 113 -3.03 -19.10 -13.26
C ASN A 113 -4.37 -19.00 -12.49
N THR A 114 -4.54 -18.01 -11.65
CA THR A 114 -5.76 -17.78 -10.87
C THR A 114 -6.88 -17.22 -11.76
N ASP A 115 -8.07 -17.83 -11.68
CA ASP A 115 -9.29 -17.36 -12.36
C ASP A 115 -10.41 -17.22 -11.33
N GLU A 116 -10.43 -16.09 -10.63
CA GLU A 116 -11.42 -15.80 -9.59
C GLU A 116 -12.03 -14.41 -9.75
N VAL A 117 -13.27 -14.25 -9.28
CA VAL A 117 -13.91 -12.95 -9.08
C VAL A 117 -14.16 -12.75 -7.59
N THR A 118 -13.57 -11.72 -7.03
CA THR A 118 -13.69 -11.40 -5.61
C THR A 118 -14.52 -10.13 -5.42
N ALA A 119 -15.55 -10.19 -4.57
CA ALA A 119 -16.27 -9.02 -4.09
C ALA A 119 -16.07 -8.89 -2.58
N GLU A 120 -15.59 -7.74 -2.11
CA GLU A 120 -15.25 -7.57 -0.71
C GLU A 120 -15.50 -6.15 -0.18
N ALA A 121 -15.85 -6.05 1.11
CA ALA A 121 -15.68 -4.83 1.87
C ALA A 121 -14.20 -4.72 2.29
N ARG A 122 -13.40 -4.09 1.44
CA ARG A 122 -11.93 -4.06 1.58
C ARG A 122 -11.46 -3.36 2.84
N ARG A 123 -12.14 -2.27 3.22
CA ARG A 123 -11.85 -1.51 4.44
C ARG A 123 -13.15 -0.92 5.01
N LEU A 124 -13.29 -1.04 6.31
CA LEU A 124 -14.31 -0.33 7.07
C LEU A 124 -13.62 0.31 8.27
N ARG A 125 -13.58 1.65 8.32
CA ARG A 125 -12.75 2.37 9.27
C ARG A 125 -13.48 3.48 9.97
N MET A 126 -13.16 3.64 11.25
CA MET A 126 -13.55 4.80 12.04
C MET A 126 -12.29 5.58 12.42
N LYS A 127 -12.36 6.89 12.28
CA LYS A 127 -11.28 7.82 12.61
C LYS A 127 -11.78 8.82 13.63
N ILE A 128 -10.98 9.04 14.66
CA ILE A 128 -11.23 10.04 15.69
C ILE A 128 -9.96 10.87 15.82
N GLY A 129 -10.07 12.18 15.70
CA GLY A 129 -8.90 13.05 15.83
C GLY A 129 -9.27 14.49 16.13
N GLY A 130 -8.37 15.17 16.78
CA GLY A 130 -8.60 16.54 17.20
C GLY A 130 -7.47 17.08 18.05
N HIS A 131 -7.83 17.94 19.02
CA HIS A 131 -6.90 18.42 20.03
C HIS A 131 -7.56 18.48 21.40
N GLY A 132 -6.75 18.45 22.45
CA GLY A 132 -7.21 18.58 23.84
C GLY A 132 -6.31 19.52 24.66
N TYR A 133 -6.86 20.21 25.63
CA TYR A 133 -6.24 21.20 26.48
C TYR A 133 -5.71 22.45 25.75
N ARG A 134 -5.13 22.28 24.57
CA ARG A 134 -4.61 23.35 23.72
C ARG A 134 -4.63 22.91 22.24
N PRO A 135 -4.81 23.83 21.26
CA PRO A 135 -4.85 23.49 19.83
C PRO A 135 -3.56 22.83 19.28
N TRP A 136 -2.43 22.99 19.98
CA TRP A 136 -1.16 22.40 19.58
C TRP A 136 -0.92 20.98 20.14
N LEU A 137 -1.73 20.52 21.12
CA LEU A 137 -1.70 19.13 21.63
C LEU A 137 -2.76 18.33 20.86
N LYS A 138 -2.35 17.69 19.78
CA LYS A 138 -3.25 16.96 18.89
C LYS A 138 -3.22 15.47 19.19
N TYR A 139 -4.34 14.80 18.93
CA TYR A 139 -4.44 13.34 19.01
C TYR A 139 -5.12 12.78 17.75
N TYR A 140 -4.88 11.50 17.48
CA TYR A 140 -5.52 10.80 16.38
C TYR A 140 -5.58 9.30 16.66
N PHE A 141 -6.74 8.70 16.37
CA PHE A 141 -6.99 7.27 16.41
C PHE A 141 -7.66 6.84 15.11
N GLU A 142 -7.29 5.66 14.61
CA GLU A 142 -7.96 5.01 13.49
C GLU A 142 -8.16 3.53 13.83
N VAL A 143 -9.42 3.08 13.74
CA VAL A 143 -9.82 1.69 13.97
C VAL A 143 -10.21 1.08 12.63
N ASP A 144 -9.66 -0.09 12.30
CA ASP A 144 -10.04 -0.92 11.16
C ASP A 144 -10.94 -2.05 11.66
N LEU A 145 -12.19 -2.06 11.23
CA LEU A 145 -13.19 -3.04 11.63
C LEU A 145 -13.12 -4.34 10.82
N GLN A 146 -12.40 -4.34 9.70
CA GLN A 146 -12.10 -5.48 8.81
C GLN A 146 -13.27 -6.47 8.64
N PRO A 147 -14.34 -6.09 7.94
CA PRO A 147 -15.58 -6.88 7.89
C PRO A 147 -15.47 -8.14 7.02
N THR A 148 -14.54 -8.17 6.06
CA THR A 148 -14.40 -9.28 5.10
C THR A 148 -13.26 -10.20 5.51
N ARG A 149 -13.55 -11.51 5.51
CA ARG A 149 -12.59 -12.59 5.77
C ARG A 149 -12.28 -13.34 4.47
N SER A 150 -11.13 -14.00 4.41
CA SER A 150 -10.86 -14.98 3.37
C SER A 150 -11.70 -16.24 3.61
N SER A 151 -12.30 -16.79 2.58
CA SER A 151 -12.92 -18.11 2.62
C SER A 151 -11.85 -19.15 2.99
N GLY A 152 -12.14 -20.04 3.92
CA GLY A 152 -11.20 -21.08 4.38
C GLY A 152 -10.40 -20.72 5.64
N ASP A 153 -10.35 -19.45 6.05
CA ASP A 153 -9.73 -19.09 7.34
C ASP A 153 -10.78 -19.08 8.45
N SER A 154 -11.03 -20.25 9.04
CA SER A 154 -11.93 -20.42 10.19
C SER A 154 -11.38 -19.78 11.47
N SER A 155 -10.08 -19.46 11.53
CA SER A 155 -9.41 -18.89 12.69
C SER A 155 -9.49 -17.35 12.71
N SER A 156 -9.72 -16.69 11.58
CA SER A 156 -9.82 -15.24 11.51
C SER A 156 -11.15 -14.73 12.03
N LYS A 157 -11.23 -14.46 13.32
CA LYS A 157 -12.37 -13.72 13.88
C LYS A 157 -12.36 -12.29 13.33
N ALA A 158 -13.54 -11.76 12.94
CA ALA A 158 -13.67 -10.33 12.66
C ALA A 158 -13.24 -9.58 13.92
N SER A 159 -12.15 -8.84 13.83
CA SER A 159 -11.62 -8.11 14.98
C SER A 159 -11.44 -6.65 14.63
N ALA A 160 -11.99 -5.78 15.45
CA ALA A 160 -11.64 -4.38 15.43
C ALA A 160 -10.18 -4.22 15.85
N ARG A 161 -9.39 -3.50 15.05
CA ARG A 161 -7.97 -3.26 15.35
C ARG A 161 -7.67 -1.78 15.32
N VAL A 162 -7.04 -1.27 16.38
CA VAL A 162 -6.46 0.07 16.38
C VAL A 162 -5.25 0.04 15.45
N ILE A 163 -5.32 0.80 14.36
CA ILE A 163 -4.24 0.84 13.38
C ILE A 163 -3.37 2.09 13.48
N ASP A 164 -3.94 3.21 13.91
CA ASP A 164 -3.19 4.42 14.28
C ASP A 164 -3.63 4.88 15.68
N TRP A 165 -2.66 5.27 16.50
CA TRP A 165 -2.88 6.04 17.72
C TRP A 165 -1.65 6.90 17.95
N ARG A 166 -1.84 8.21 18.06
CA ARG A 166 -0.71 9.12 18.23
C ARG A 166 -1.09 10.41 18.91
N ILE A 167 -0.10 11.01 19.51
CA ILE A 167 -0.14 12.36 20.08
C ILE A 167 0.90 13.19 19.35
N ASP A 168 0.50 14.38 18.91
CA ASP A 168 1.37 15.36 18.26
C ASP A 168 1.49 16.62 19.15
N LEU A 169 2.72 16.98 19.50
CA LEU A 169 3.08 18.26 20.11
C LEU A 169 3.55 19.18 18.98
N ALA A 170 2.68 20.06 18.48
CA ALA A 170 2.91 20.89 17.30
C ALA A 170 2.67 22.37 17.61
N LYS A 171 3.42 22.91 18.60
CA LYS A 171 3.27 24.29 19.05
C LYS A 171 3.73 25.30 17.99
N ASN A 172 4.74 24.91 17.20
CA ASN A 172 5.19 25.71 16.10
C ASN A 172 5.38 24.84 14.83
N LYS A 173 5.38 25.49 13.64
CA LYS A 173 5.50 24.77 12.38
C LYS A 173 6.91 24.19 12.15
N ALA A 174 7.94 24.86 12.66
CA ALA A 174 9.33 24.48 12.42
C ALA A 174 9.74 23.24 13.22
N PHE A 175 9.06 22.95 14.34
CA PHE A 175 9.40 21.81 15.18
C PHE A 175 8.17 21.24 15.88
N GLY A 176 7.96 19.95 15.76
CA GLY A 176 6.94 19.18 16.46
C GLY A 176 7.44 17.79 16.81
N ILE A 177 6.82 17.21 17.82
CA ILE A 177 7.11 15.85 18.31
C ILE A 177 5.87 15.01 18.10
N ARG A 178 6.02 13.79 17.63
CA ARG A 178 4.97 12.78 17.50
C ARG A 178 5.37 11.54 18.27
N ALA A 179 4.46 11.01 19.10
CA ALA A 179 4.62 9.75 19.81
C ALA A 179 3.40 8.85 19.57
N GLY A 180 3.60 7.54 19.52
CA GLY A 180 2.55 6.55 19.33
C GLY A 180 2.80 5.61 18.17
N GLN A 181 1.73 5.19 17.48
CA GLN A 181 1.76 4.31 16.31
C GLN A 181 1.19 5.03 15.10
N TRP A 182 1.95 5.14 14.04
CA TRP A 182 1.51 5.72 12.77
C TRP A 182 2.30 5.17 11.58
N LYS A 183 1.83 5.43 10.35
CA LYS A 183 2.62 5.17 9.14
C LYS A 183 3.85 6.06 9.16
N ILE A 184 5.03 5.45 9.11
CA ILE A 184 6.28 6.22 9.08
C ILE A 184 6.29 7.10 7.83
N ASP A 185 6.71 8.35 8.00
CA ASP A 185 6.85 9.34 6.91
C ASP A 185 8.12 8.99 6.06
N PHE A 186 8.18 7.77 5.49
CA PHE A 186 9.31 7.27 4.71
C PHE A 186 9.12 7.56 3.22
N ASN A 187 8.01 7.14 2.62
CA ASN A 187 7.72 7.35 1.21
C ASN A 187 6.30 7.88 0.98
N ARG A 188 6.14 8.67 -0.07
CA ARG A 188 4.93 9.42 -0.40
C ARG A 188 3.72 8.51 -0.63
N GLU A 189 3.87 7.48 -1.48
CA GLU A 189 2.77 6.58 -1.83
C GLU A 189 2.16 5.92 -0.59
N ARG A 190 2.99 5.51 0.37
CA ARG A 190 2.49 4.83 1.56
C ARG A 190 1.81 5.75 2.54
N VAL A 191 2.36 6.93 2.78
CA VAL A 191 1.84 7.87 3.78
C VAL A 191 0.47 8.38 3.37
N ASP A 192 0.23 8.61 2.08
CA ASP A 192 -1.10 8.99 1.61
C ASP A 192 -2.17 7.96 1.97
N SER A 193 -3.37 8.46 2.22
CA SER A 193 -4.52 7.64 2.63
C SER A 193 -4.91 6.68 1.51
N SER A 194 -5.21 5.42 1.86
CA SER A 194 -5.75 4.45 0.91
C SER A 194 -7.11 4.84 0.29
N GLY A 195 -7.83 5.85 0.79
CA GLY A 195 -9.03 6.42 0.17
C GLY A 195 -8.73 7.61 -0.74
N ARG A 196 -7.47 7.98 -0.91
CA ARG A 196 -7.05 9.11 -1.74
C ARG A 196 -6.05 8.67 -2.82
N GLN A 197 -5.86 7.36 -2.98
CA GLN A 197 -5.03 6.81 -4.04
C GLN A 197 -5.67 7.10 -5.41
N GLN A 198 -4.84 7.26 -6.42
CA GLN A 198 -5.24 7.46 -7.81
C GLN A 198 -5.67 6.15 -8.48
N PHE A 199 -5.18 5.03 -7.99
CA PHE A 199 -5.54 3.67 -8.40
C PHE A 199 -6.20 2.91 -7.24
N VAL A 200 -6.83 1.78 -7.53
CA VAL A 200 -7.51 0.95 -6.51
C VAL A 200 -6.55 0.50 -5.42
N GLU A 201 -5.31 0.14 -5.77
CA GLU A 201 -4.23 -0.15 -4.82
C GLU A 201 -2.94 0.58 -5.21
N ARG A 202 -2.00 0.59 -4.28
CA ARG A 202 -0.64 1.06 -4.50
C ARG A 202 0.07 0.21 -5.53
N SER A 203 1.18 0.72 -6.07
CA SER A 203 2.04 0.00 -7.01
C SER A 203 2.57 -1.32 -6.42
N ILE A 204 3.01 -2.23 -7.29
CA ILE A 204 3.66 -3.50 -6.88
C ILE A 204 4.90 -3.26 -6.00
N VAL A 205 5.56 -2.11 -6.15
CA VAL A 205 6.72 -1.68 -5.36
C VAL A 205 6.41 -1.56 -3.87
N ASN A 206 5.16 -1.18 -3.53
CA ASN A 206 4.76 -0.90 -2.16
C ASN A 206 5.00 -2.07 -1.18
N ARG A 207 4.86 -3.34 -1.61
CA ARG A 207 5.05 -4.47 -0.69
C ARG A 207 6.50 -4.62 -0.24
N GLY A 208 7.45 -4.50 -1.17
CA GLY A 208 8.88 -4.73 -0.91
C GLY A 208 9.53 -3.61 -0.12
N PHE A 209 9.16 -2.36 -0.38
CA PHE A 209 9.92 -1.19 0.08
C PHE A 209 9.20 -0.33 1.11
N THR A 210 7.88 -0.42 1.24
CA THR A 210 7.17 0.48 2.16
C THR A 210 7.47 0.18 3.61
N ILE A 211 7.49 1.23 4.44
CA ILE A 211 7.42 1.12 5.89
C ILE A 211 6.04 1.59 6.32
N ASP A 212 5.21 0.67 6.81
CA ASP A 212 3.89 1.00 7.34
C ASP A 212 3.99 1.46 8.81
N ARG A 213 3.00 1.16 9.58
CA ARG A 213 2.86 1.60 10.97
C ARG A 213 3.87 0.97 11.89
N GLN A 214 4.52 1.82 12.68
CA GLN A 214 5.42 1.43 13.76
C GLN A 214 5.07 2.22 15.01
N VAL A 215 5.38 1.65 16.16
CA VAL A 215 5.36 2.37 17.45
C VAL A 215 6.68 3.11 17.60
N GLY A 216 6.65 4.39 17.99
CA GLY A 216 7.88 5.15 18.15
C GLY A 216 7.70 6.62 18.53
N LEU A 217 8.81 7.34 18.44
CA LEU A 217 8.94 8.76 18.66
C LEU A 217 9.57 9.40 17.43
N GLY A 218 8.95 10.48 16.94
CA GLY A 218 9.44 11.20 15.77
C GLY A 218 9.42 12.70 15.94
N PHE A 219 10.30 13.35 15.21
CA PHE A 219 10.43 14.80 15.07
C PHE A 219 10.03 15.20 13.66
N ARG A 220 9.38 16.35 13.53
CA ARG A 220 8.90 16.84 12.24
C ARG A 220 8.79 18.35 12.22
N GLY A 221 8.98 18.94 11.06
CA GLY A 221 8.84 20.38 10.91
C GLY A 221 8.73 20.82 9.46
N HIS A 222 8.42 22.11 9.33
CA HIS A 222 8.32 22.83 8.06
C HIS A 222 9.13 24.11 8.20
N LEU A 223 10.22 24.20 7.48
CA LEU A 223 11.19 25.29 7.50
C LEU A 223 11.07 26.14 6.24
N PHE A 224 11.31 27.43 6.33
CA PHE A 224 11.39 28.35 5.20
C PHE A 224 10.15 28.35 4.30
N GLU A 225 8.96 28.14 4.90
CA GLU A 225 7.68 28.03 4.20
C GLU A 225 7.48 29.24 3.25
N GLY A 226 7.07 28.94 2.02
CA GLY A 226 6.78 29.96 1.01
C GLY A 226 8.00 30.52 0.25
N THR A 227 9.19 30.00 0.50
CA THR A 227 10.43 30.41 -0.20
C THR A 227 10.95 29.29 -1.11
N GLY A 228 11.95 29.57 -1.96
CA GLY A 228 12.64 28.54 -2.75
C GLY A 228 13.41 27.50 -1.91
N ALA A 229 13.59 27.75 -0.60
CA ALA A 229 14.20 26.83 0.36
C ALA A 229 13.14 26.10 1.23
N ASP A 230 11.86 26.14 0.88
CA ASP A 230 10.77 25.49 1.59
C ASP A 230 11.05 24.01 1.80
N LEU A 231 11.20 23.58 3.05
CA LEU A 231 11.68 22.26 3.43
C LEU A 231 10.81 21.63 4.54
N ARG A 232 10.31 20.43 4.29
CA ARG A 232 9.73 19.56 5.33
C ARG A 232 10.71 18.49 5.73
N TYR A 233 10.82 18.20 7.03
CA TYR A 233 11.63 17.12 7.52
C TYR A 233 10.87 16.20 8.48
N TYR A 234 11.26 14.95 8.48
CA TYR A 234 10.77 13.89 9.36
C TYR A 234 11.95 13.03 9.78
N ALA A 235 12.06 12.72 11.07
CA ALA A 235 13.07 11.80 11.59
C ALA A 235 12.51 11.12 12.84
N GLY A 236 12.84 9.85 13.06
CA GLY A 236 12.37 9.16 14.26
C GLY A 236 13.06 7.84 14.53
N ALA A 237 12.80 7.33 15.74
CA ALA A 237 13.17 6.01 16.21
C ALA A 237 11.90 5.21 16.54
N PHE A 238 11.88 3.95 16.10
CA PHE A 238 10.70 3.10 16.12
C PHE A 238 11.08 1.68 16.55
N THR A 239 10.10 0.88 16.98
CA THR A 239 10.35 -0.51 17.39
C THR A 239 10.91 -1.38 16.26
N GLY A 240 10.51 -1.15 14.98
CA GLY A 240 10.95 -2.00 13.87
C GLY A 240 10.14 -3.27 13.69
N GLU A 241 9.29 -3.65 14.66
CA GLU A 241 8.55 -4.91 14.69
C GLU A 241 7.20 -4.84 13.95
N GLY A 242 6.80 -3.64 13.55
CA GLY A 242 5.52 -3.43 12.88
C GLY A 242 4.41 -2.97 13.81
N ARG A 243 3.19 -3.03 13.29
CA ARG A 243 2.02 -2.50 13.97
C ARG A 243 1.60 -3.36 15.16
N GLY A 244 1.49 -2.71 16.34
CA GLY A 244 0.96 -3.33 17.56
C GLY A 244 1.90 -4.34 18.18
N VAL A 245 3.17 -4.33 17.80
CA VAL A 245 4.20 -5.21 18.34
C VAL A 245 5.19 -4.37 19.15
N SER A 246 5.50 -4.83 20.35
CA SER A 246 6.56 -4.26 21.18
C SER A 246 7.91 -4.68 20.65
N ASN A 247 8.94 -3.89 20.93
CA ASN A 247 10.32 -4.28 20.68
C ASN A 247 10.67 -5.51 21.54
N ASP A 248 11.29 -6.51 20.95
CA ASP A 248 11.69 -7.76 21.59
C ASP A 248 13.23 -7.93 21.63
N ASP A 249 13.98 -6.93 21.13
CA ASP A 249 15.43 -6.89 21.16
C ASP A 249 15.95 -5.47 21.49
N ASP A 250 17.28 -5.27 21.45
CA ASP A 250 17.94 -3.99 21.73
C ASP A 250 17.99 -3.05 20.52
N ASN A 251 17.44 -3.45 19.36
CA ASN A 251 17.56 -2.71 18.12
C ASN A 251 16.31 -1.86 17.86
N LEU A 252 16.53 -0.64 17.41
CA LEU A 252 15.48 0.25 16.96
C LEU A 252 15.58 0.47 15.43
N MET A 253 14.44 0.68 14.82
CA MET A 253 14.38 1.21 13.45
C MET A 253 14.60 2.72 13.49
N TYR A 254 15.50 3.23 12.69
CA TYR A 254 15.66 4.66 12.45
C TYR A 254 15.19 4.99 11.03
N ALA A 255 14.38 6.03 10.91
CA ALA A 255 13.89 6.49 9.60
C ALA A 255 13.84 8.01 9.55
N GLY A 256 14.10 8.55 8.36
CA GLY A 256 14.03 9.97 8.10
C GLY A 256 13.67 10.27 6.65
N ARG A 257 13.10 11.47 6.42
CA ARG A 257 12.73 11.99 5.09
C ARG A 257 12.85 13.50 5.06
N LEU A 258 13.40 14.02 3.97
CA LEU A 258 13.46 15.44 3.65
C LEU A 258 12.65 15.68 2.37
N GLN A 259 11.76 16.68 2.37
CA GLN A 259 11.00 17.11 1.20
C GLN A 259 11.27 18.59 0.93
N TRP A 260 11.78 18.88 -0.25
CA TRP A 260 12.06 20.22 -0.74
C TRP A 260 10.97 20.64 -1.73
N ASN A 261 10.21 21.68 -1.36
CA ASN A 261 9.18 22.30 -2.18
C ASN A 261 9.81 23.48 -2.96
N PHE A 262 10.63 23.16 -3.94
CA PHE A 262 11.56 24.10 -4.61
C PHE A 262 10.87 25.27 -5.36
N LEU A 263 9.56 25.18 -5.61
CA LEU A 263 8.77 26.26 -6.16
C LEU A 263 8.16 27.17 -5.06
N GLY A 264 8.55 26.99 -3.79
CA GLY A 264 8.05 27.76 -2.66
C GLY A 264 6.57 27.54 -2.35
N ARG A 265 6.00 26.43 -2.79
CA ARG A 265 4.60 26.04 -2.54
C ARG A 265 4.55 24.61 -2.02
N ASP A 266 3.92 24.44 -0.87
CA ASP A 266 3.81 23.14 -0.23
C ASP A 266 2.95 22.18 -1.05
N LEU A 267 3.53 21.05 -1.45
CA LEU A 267 2.82 19.99 -2.17
C LEU A 267 2.32 18.93 -1.19
N ALA A 268 0.99 18.87 -1.02
CA ALA A 268 0.35 17.83 -0.25
C ALA A 268 0.69 16.42 -0.80
N LEU A 269 0.64 15.41 0.08
CA LEU A 269 0.95 14.02 -0.30
C LEU A 269 -0.12 13.36 -1.18
N ARG A 270 -1.23 14.03 -1.48
CA ARG A 270 -2.31 13.52 -2.34
C ARG A 270 -1.81 13.28 -3.77
N GLN A 271 -2.23 12.17 -4.36
CA GLN A 271 -1.81 11.78 -5.70
C GLN A 271 -2.51 12.60 -6.78
N THR A 272 -3.84 12.71 -6.72
CA THR A 272 -4.66 13.38 -7.74
C THR A 272 -4.70 14.90 -7.52
N ASP A 273 -4.95 15.66 -8.58
CA ASP A 273 -5.14 17.12 -8.53
C ASP A 273 -6.64 17.52 -8.60
N VAL A 274 -7.46 16.89 -7.74
CA VAL A 274 -8.91 17.18 -7.63
C VAL A 274 -9.18 18.66 -7.33
N GLU A 275 -8.27 19.33 -6.61
CA GLU A 275 -8.39 20.72 -6.20
C GLU A 275 -8.03 21.71 -7.32
N ARG A 276 -7.60 21.22 -8.51
CA ARG A 276 -7.18 22.05 -9.66
C ARG A 276 -6.14 23.10 -9.24
N THR A 277 -4.97 22.64 -8.82
CA THR A 277 -3.86 23.49 -8.38
C THR A 277 -3.57 24.62 -9.38
N GLU A 278 -3.86 25.86 -9.04
CA GLU A 278 -3.79 27.01 -9.96
C GLU A 278 -2.37 27.39 -10.37
N LYS A 279 -1.38 27.11 -9.53
CA LYS A 279 0.03 27.47 -9.76
C LYS A 279 0.89 26.20 -9.77
N PRO A 280 1.86 26.07 -10.69
CA PRO A 280 2.78 24.93 -10.70
C PRO A 280 3.34 24.66 -9.31
N THR A 281 3.10 23.48 -8.76
CA THR A 281 3.53 23.09 -7.43
C THR A 281 4.27 21.77 -7.53
N ALA A 282 5.50 21.73 -7.01
CA ALA A 282 6.37 20.58 -7.12
C ALA A 282 7.17 20.33 -5.85
N SER A 283 7.54 19.08 -5.63
CA SER A 283 8.47 18.70 -4.58
C SER A 283 9.41 17.60 -5.04
N PHE A 284 10.63 17.66 -4.53
CA PHE A 284 11.58 16.56 -4.53
C PHE A 284 11.79 16.08 -3.09
N ALA A 285 11.89 14.77 -2.87
CA ALA A 285 12.17 14.27 -1.54
C ALA A 285 13.11 13.09 -1.57
N VAL A 286 13.82 12.90 -0.45
CA VAL A 286 14.65 11.73 -0.18
C VAL A 286 14.31 11.17 1.19
N GLY A 287 14.27 9.85 1.30
CA GLY A 287 14.07 9.15 2.56
C GLY A 287 15.08 8.05 2.75
N GLY A 288 15.36 7.72 4.01
CA GLY A 288 16.21 6.61 4.39
C GLY A 288 15.69 5.92 5.64
N ALA A 289 15.94 4.62 5.75
CA ALA A 289 15.64 3.84 6.95
C ALA A 289 16.64 2.70 7.14
N THR A 290 16.88 2.34 8.41
CA THR A 290 17.68 1.17 8.77
C THR A 290 17.11 0.47 9.98
N HIS A 291 17.19 -0.84 9.98
CA HIS A 291 16.76 -1.70 11.08
C HIS A 291 17.61 -2.98 11.11
N THR A 292 17.80 -3.55 12.30
CA THR A 292 18.34 -4.88 12.48
C THR A 292 17.34 -5.65 13.35
N GLY A 293 16.86 -6.81 12.89
CA GLY A 293 15.83 -7.58 13.59
C GLY A 293 15.46 -8.84 12.82
N ARG A 294 14.22 -9.33 13.01
CA ARG A 294 13.73 -10.56 12.38
C ARG A 294 12.97 -10.33 11.07
N ALA A 295 12.61 -9.07 10.77
CA ALA A 295 11.78 -8.73 9.63
C ALA A 295 12.59 -8.13 8.47
N THR A 296 12.19 -8.48 7.24
CA THR A 296 12.77 -7.92 6.00
C THR A 296 11.84 -6.93 5.32
N ARG A 297 10.56 -6.83 5.71
CA ARG A 297 9.57 -5.89 5.15
C ARG A 297 8.54 -5.45 6.19
N TRP A 298 7.91 -4.29 5.96
CA TRP A 298 6.89 -3.71 6.85
C TRP A 298 5.68 -3.21 6.05
N SER A 299 4.91 -4.11 5.48
CA SER A 299 3.68 -3.78 4.76
C SER A 299 2.48 -3.60 5.70
N SER A 300 1.27 -3.41 5.14
CA SER A 300 0.04 -3.14 5.91
C SER A 300 -0.33 -4.20 6.96
N SER A 301 0.20 -5.41 6.87
CA SER A 301 -0.02 -6.49 7.83
C SER A 301 0.90 -6.45 9.05
N GLY A 302 1.86 -5.52 9.07
CA GLY A 302 2.89 -5.44 10.11
C GLY A 302 4.26 -5.86 9.59
N GLY A 303 5.17 -6.20 10.49
CA GLY A 303 6.46 -6.83 10.18
C GLY A 303 6.26 -8.20 9.53
N GLY A 304 7.18 -8.58 8.66
CA GLY A 304 7.13 -9.84 7.95
C GLY A 304 8.37 -10.03 7.07
N ASN A 305 8.43 -11.14 6.35
CA ASN A 305 9.55 -11.38 5.47
C ASN A 305 9.12 -11.47 4.02
N LEU A 306 10.03 -11.12 3.13
CA LEU A 306 9.90 -11.39 1.71
C LEU A 306 10.00 -12.90 1.48
N ASP A 307 9.53 -13.32 0.34
CA ASP A 307 9.57 -14.72 -0.02
C ASP A 307 11.04 -15.18 -0.12
N GLY A 308 11.35 -16.43 0.21
CA GLY A 308 12.71 -16.96 0.29
C GLY A 308 13.46 -16.68 1.62
N PHE A 309 13.06 -15.68 2.40
CA PHE A 309 13.64 -15.42 3.72
C PHE A 309 12.91 -16.22 4.82
N SER A 310 13.63 -16.57 5.89
CA SER A 310 13.03 -17.24 7.06
C SER A 310 11.83 -16.44 7.58
N SER A 311 10.76 -17.15 8.00
CA SER A 311 9.61 -16.47 8.62
C SER A 311 10.05 -15.71 9.88
N VAL A 312 9.33 -14.64 10.27
CA VAL A 312 9.65 -13.85 11.47
C VAL A 312 9.74 -14.74 12.72
N SER A 313 8.89 -15.79 12.82
CA SER A 313 8.92 -16.73 13.94
C SER A 313 10.14 -17.67 13.96
N ASN A 314 10.77 -17.89 12.81
CA ASN A 314 11.91 -18.78 12.65
C ASN A 314 13.25 -18.03 12.56
N ALA A 315 13.19 -16.75 12.23
CA ALA A 315 14.38 -15.89 12.17
C ALA A 315 14.96 -15.69 13.58
N ALA A 316 16.31 -15.70 13.67
CA ALA A 316 17.02 -15.37 14.89
C ALA A 316 16.92 -13.86 15.20
N ASP A 317 17.12 -13.50 16.47
CA ASP A 317 17.22 -12.10 16.88
C ASP A 317 18.34 -11.40 16.10
N GLY A 318 18.04 -10.25 15.52
CA GLY A 318 19.03 -9.49 14.76
C GLY A 318 19.49 -10.15 13.45
N GLN A 319 18.82 -11.20 12.97
CA GLN A 319 19.25 -11.93 11.77
C GLN A 319 19.36 -11.03 10.54
N TYR A 320 18.38 -10.16 10.31
CA TYR A 320 18.36 -9.33 9.11
C TYR A 320 18.68 -7.87 9.41
N ARG A 321 19.79 -7.40 8.82
CA ARG A 321 20.08 -5.96 8.76
C ARG A 321 19.54 -5.39 7.47
N VAL A 322 18.53 -4.54 7.58
CA VAL A 322 17.87 -3.89 6.45
C VAL A 322 18.27 -2.42 6.37
N ARG A 323 18.67 -1.98 5.19
CA ARG A 323 18.90 -0.58 4.84
C ARG A 323 18.11 -0.26 3.59
N GLN A 324 17.44 0.88 3.57
CA GLN A 324 16.67 1.28 2.41
C GLN A 324 16.63 2.78 2.23
N ALA A 325 16.50 3.20 0.98
CA ALA A 325 16.42 4.59 0.56
C ALA A 325 15.31 4.77 -0.49
N VAL A 326 14.80 5.99 -0.59
CA VAL A 326 13.84 6.40 -1.61
C VAL A 326 14.17 7.80 -2.11
N ALA A 327 14.03 8.01 -3.41
CA ALA A 327 13.99 9.32 -4.04
C ALA A 327 12.60 9.53 -4.65
N GLU A 328 12.04 10.73 -4.48
CA GLU A 328 10.68 11.05 -4.88
C GLU A 328 10.63 12.35 -5.67
N PHE A 329 9.76 12.39 -6.66
CA PHE A 329 9.35 13.62 -7.33
C PHE A 329 7.83 13.65 -7.47
N ALA A 330 7.22 14.82 -7.26
CA ALA A 330 5.80 15.02 -7.54
C ALA A 330 5.54 16.44 -8.02
N TYR A 331 4.53 16.57 -8.90
CA TYR A 331 4.13 17.84 -9.49
C TYR A 331 2.62 17.89 -9.72
N LYS A 332 2.04 19.10 -9.56
CA LYS A 332 0.62 19.38 -9.85
C LYS A 332 0.44 20.74 -10.50
N TYR A 333 -0.48 20.80 -11.45
CA TYR A 333 -0.90 22.04 -12.09
C TYR A 333 -2.14 21.85 -12.94
N LYS A 334 -3.20 22.62 -12.71
CA LYS A 334 -4.43 22.67 -13.50
C LYS A 334 -4.97 21.28 -13.88
N GLY A 335 -5.29 20.50 -12.87
CA GLY A 335 -5.82 19.15 -13.06
C GLY A 335 -4.81 18.07 -13.48
N PHE A 336 -3.58 18.45 -13.83
CA PHE A 336 -2.48 17.51 -14.07
C PHE A 336 -1.79 17.15 -12.75
N SER A 337 -1.53 15.87 -12.58
CA SER A 337 -0.75 15.35 -11.44
C SER A 337 0.23 14.29 -11.91
N THR A 338 1.43 14.30 -11.32
CA THR A 338 2.38 13.22 -11.50
C THR A 338 3.15 12.94 -10.22
N GLN A 339 3.53 11.68 -10.03
CA GLN A 339 4.28 11.22 -8.87
C GLN A 339 5.18 10.07 -9.28
N HIS A 340 6.42 10.10 -8.79
CA HIS A 340 7.46 9.11 -9.07
C HIS A 340 8.16 8.77 -7.78
N GLU A 341 8.49 7.49 -7.58
CA GLU A 341 9.37 7.02 -6.51
C GLU A 341 10.36 6.01 -7.10
N TYR A 342 11.62 6.12 -6.72
CA TYR A 342 12.66 5.11 -6.94
C TYR A 342 13.16 4.64 -5.59
N HIS A 343 13.15 3.34 -5.39
CA HIS A 343 13.52 2.68 -4.14
C HIS A 343 14.73 1.80 -4.34
N TRP A 344 15.60 1.81 -3.35
CA TRP A 344 16.67 0.86 -3.16
C TRP A 344 16.59 0.25 -1.77
N LYS A 345 16.90 -1.05 -1.65
CA LYS A 345 16.90 -1.78 -0.38
C LYS A 345 17.95 -2.87 -0.40
N ASN A 346 18.71 -2.95 0.69
CA ASN A 346 19.67 -4.01 0.96
C ASN A 346 19.24 -4.80 2.19
N ILE A 347 19.27 -6.12 2.10
CA ILE A 347 18.96 -7.07 3.18
C ILE A 347 20.19 -7.95 3.39
N ASN A 348 20.82 -7.80 4.52
CA ASN A 348 22.01 -8.56 4.91
C ASN A 348 21.64 -9.57 6.01
N ASP A 349 21.81 -10.87 5.72
CA ASP A 349 21.65 -11.94 6.72
C ASP A 349 22.95 -12.04 7.54
N THR A 350 22.89 -11.57 8.78
CA THR A 350 24.04 -11.51 9.71
C THR A 350 24.46 -12.88 10.25
N THR A 351 23.64 -13.92 10.04
CA THR A 351 23.91 -15.29 10.47
C THR A 351 24.74 -16.07 9.45
N LEU A 352 24.82 -15.59 8.21
CA LEU A 352 25.62 -16.18 7.14
C LEU A 352 27.01 -15.55 7.08
N ALA A 353 28.02 -16.36 6.74
CA ALA A 353 29.37 -15.84 6.52
C ALA A 353 29.39 -14.94 5.27
N ALA A 354 30.24 -13.91 5.31
CA ALA A 354 30.38 -12.96 4.22
C ALA A 354 30.71 -13.65 2.89
N GLY A 355 30.00 -13.31 1.83
CA GLY A 355 30.18 -13.84 0.47
C GLY A 355 29.44 -15.14 0.20
N LEU A 356 28.69 -15.69 1.15
CA LEU A 356 27.81 -16.80 0.85
C LEU A 356 26.56 -16.34 0.08
N PRO A 357 26.01 -17.17 -0.85
CA PRO A 357 24.76 -16.87 -1.52
C PRO A 357 23.63 -16.55 -0.54
N GLY A 358 22.90 -15.47 -0.77
CA GLY A 358 21.80 -15.02 0.08
C GLY A 358 22.23 -14.24 1.33
N GLN A 359 23.56 -14.05 1.58
CA GLN A 359 24.04 -13.27 2.70
C GLN A 359 23.79 -11.76 2.52
N ASP A 360 23.91 -11.27 1.29
CA ASP A 360 23.72 -9.86 0.94
C ASP A 360 22.83 -9.77 -0.29
N ASN A 361 21.66 -9.14 -0.15
CA ASN A 361 20.62 -9.13 -1.17
C ASN A 361 20.19 -7.69 -1.44
N ASP A 362 20.42 -7.23 -2.65
CA ASP A 362 19.92 -5.94 -3.10
C ASP A 362 18.57 -6.07 -3.79
N MET A 363 17.78 -5.04 -3.67
CA MET A 363 16.49 -4.89 -4.33
C MET A 363 16.34 -3.47 -4.84
N GLU A 364 15.72 -3.32 -5.98
CA GLU A 364 15.32 -2.01 -6.47
C GLU A 364 13.91 -2.03 -7.07
N GLY A 365 13.29 -0.88 -7.12
CA GLY A 365 11.98 -0.75 -7.72
C GLY A 365 11.60 0.71 -7.91
N PHE A 366 10.79 0.96 -8.91
CA PHE A 366 10.28 2.30 -9.14
C PHE A 366 8.85 2.26 -9.67
N TYR A 367 8.16 3.36 -9.52
CA TYR A 367 6.95 3.62 -10.28
C TYR A 367 6.92 5.07 -10.76
N SER A 368 6.21 5.25 -11.87
CA SER A 368 5.84 6.55 -12.44
C SER A 368 4.35 6.54 -12.70
N GLN A 369 3.64 7.56 -12.20
CA GLN A 369 2.21 7.71 -12.44
C GLN A 369 1.84 9.12 -12.82
N PHE A 370 0.79 9.22 -13.62
CA PHE A 370 0.25 10.47 -14.16
C PHE A 370 -1.27 10.43 -14.06
N GLY A 371 -1.88 11.58 -13.88
CA GLY A 371 -3.33 11.76 -13.95
C GLY A 371 -3.69 13.11 -14.51
N TYR A 372 -4.82 13.16 -15.22
CA TYR A 372 -5.31 14.40 -15.80
C TYR A 372 -6.84 14.45 -15.85
N PHE A 373 -7.34 15.64 -15.57
CA PHE A 373 -8.74 15.98 -15.73
C PHE A 373 -8.91 16.75 -17.06
N PHE A 374 -9.40 16.08 -18.07
CA PHE A 374 -9.44 16.61 -19.44
C PHE A 374 -10.42 17.78 -19.63
N ASN A 375 -11.33 18.02 -18.69
CA ASN A 375 -12.18 19.23 -18.71
C ASN A 375 -11.37 20.53 -18.70
N GLU A 376 -10.11 20.51 -18.26
CA GLU A 376 -9.21 21.67 -18.31
C GLU A 376 -8.85 22.12 -19.75
N ILE A 377 -9.06 21.25 -20.75
CA ILE A 377 -8.81 21.53 -22.16
C ILE A 377 -10.02 21.24 -23.06
N TRP A 378 -11.02 20.50 -22.57
CA TRP A 378 -12.24 20.17 -23.29
C TRP A 378 -13.47 20.40 -22.41
N ASP A 379 -14.16 21.51 -22.58
CA ASP A 379 -15.32 21.90 -21.78
C ASP A 379 -16.46 20.87 -21.74
N SER A 380 -16.56 20.01 -22.76
CA SER A 380 -17.55 18.93 -22.83
C SER A 380 -17.16 17.67 -22.05
N TYR A 381 -15.92 17.59 -21.55
CA TYR A 381 -15.47 16.46 -20.74
C TYR A 381 -15.95 16.61 -19.29
N PRO A 382 -16.42 15.53 -18.63
CA PRO A 382 -16.89 15.63 -17.24
C PRO A 382 -15.80 16.14 -16.30
N GLU A 383 -16.11 17.16 -15.52
CA GLU A 383 -15.16 17.76 -14.57
C GLU A 383 -14.79 16.81 -13.42
N GLU A 384 -15.65 15.82 -13.15
CA GLU A 384 -15.44 14.82 -12.10
C GLU A 384 -14.54 13.67 -12.52
N LEU A 385 -14.22 13.56 -13.82
CA LEU A 385 -13.50 12.40 -14.36
C LEU A 385 -12.02 12.67 -14.56
N GLU A 386 -11.17 11.93 -13.84
CA GLU A 386 -9.73 11.83 -14.04
C GLU A 386 -9.38 10.55 -14.78
N LEU A 387 -8.54 10.63 -15.80
CA LEU A 387 -7.84 9.47 -16.36
C LEU A 387 -6.41 9.42 -15.81
N ALA A 388 -5.93 8.23 -15.52
CA ALA A 388 -4.62 8.02 -14.94
C ALA A 388 -3.90 6.83 -15.56
N THR A 389 -2.57 6.88 -15.54
CA THR A 389 -1.70 5.77 -15.96
C THR A 389 -0.56 5.59 -14.97
N ARG A 390 -0.12 4.35 -14.78
CA ARG A 390 1.04 3.99 -13.96
C ARG A 390 1.84 2.89 -14.62
N TYR A 391 3.17 3.04 -14.57
CA TYR A 391 4.11 1.95 -14.81
C TYR A 391 4.95 1.74 -13.55
N ALA A 392 5.14 0.50 -13.16
CA ALA A 392 5.96 0.11 -12.02
C ALA A 392 6.78 -1.12 -12.33
N ARG A 393 8.02 -1.16 -11.83
CA ARG A 393 8.94 -2.29 -11.95
C ARG A 393 9.60 -2.55 -10.61
N LEU A 394 9.83 -3.82 -10.31
CA LEU A 394 10.43 -4.30 -9.08
C LEU A 394 11.36 -5.46 -9.40
N SER A 395 12.64 -5.34 -8.97
CA SER A 395 13.58 -6.45 -8.87
C SER A 395 13.70 -6.88 -7.41
N GLU A 396 13.51 -8.17 -7.15
CA GLU A 396 13.59 -8.75 -5.80
C GLU A 396 14.27 -10.11 -5.84
N PRO A 397 14.91 -10.57 -4.74
CA PRO A 397 15.54 -11.89 -4.68
C PRO A 397 14.51 -13.00 -4.99
N ASN A 398 14.96 -14.01 -5.75
CA ASN A 398 14.14 -15.19 -6.05
C ASN A 398 13.88 -15.99 -4.76
N GLU A 399 12.64 -16.42 -4.55
CA GLU A 399 12.21 -17.09 -3.32
C GLU A 399 12.84 -18.46 -3.07
N THR A 400 13.37 -19.12 -4.10
CA THR A 400 14.02 -20.43 -4.01
C THR A 400 15.55 -20.31 -3.96
N ASN A 401 16.10 -19.30 -4.65
CA ASN A 401 17.54 -19.03 -4.67
C ASN A 401 17.79 -17.53 -4.57
N LEU A 402 18.05 -17.03 -3.37
CA LEU A 402 18.27 -15.62 -3.09
C LEU A 402 19.48 -14.98 -3.83
N ALA A 403 20.33 -15.79 -4.48
CA ALA A 403 21.41 -15.29 -5.34
C ALA A 403 20.94 -14.91 -6.75
N LEU A 404 19.71 -15.20 -7.10
CA LEU A 404 19.06 -14.85 -8.35
C LEU A 404 17.97 -13.80 -8.08
N GLU A 405 17.54 -13.11 -9.12
CA GLU A 405 16.52 -12.07 -9.05
C GLU A 405 15.30 -12.46 -9.86
N ASN A 406 14.13 -12.13 -9.32
CA ASN A 406 12.88 -12.09 -10.06
C ASN A 406 12.56 -10.65 -10.41
N GLU A 407 11.98 -10.45 -11.58
CA GLU A 407 11.51 -9.15 -12.02
C GLU A 407 9.98 -9.15 -12.17
N ARG A 408 9.35 -8.08 -11.70
CA ARG A 408 7.91 -7.87 -11.86
C ARG A 408 7.63 -6.50 -12.44
N GLU A 409 6.72 -6.47 -13.39
CA GLU A 409 6.25 -5.23 -14.00
C GLU A 409 4.73 -5.08 -13.88
N GLU A 410 4.29 -3.83 -13.80
CA GLU A 410 2.88 -3.48 -13.78
C GLU A 410 2.66 -2.25 -14.66
N PHE A 411 1.79 -2.37 -15.66
CA PHE A 411 1.22 -1.24 -16.38
C PHE A 411 -0.26 -1.12 -16.04
N THR A 412 -0.69 0.04 -15.54
CA THR A 412 -2.08 0.24 -15.10
C THR A 412 -2.68 1.48 -15.73
N LEU A 413 -3.89 1.32 -16.27
CA LEU A 413 -4.77 2.41 -16.69
C LEU A 413 -5.89 2.56 -15.66
N GLY A 414 -6.21 3.80 -15.27
CA GLY A 414 -7.22 4.11 -14.26
C GLY A 414 -8.18 5.20 -14.70
N ALA A 415 -9.43 5.10 -14.21
CA ALA A 415 -10.43 6.13 -14.31
C ALA A 415 -11.05 6.38 -12.93
N ASN A 416 -11.01 7.63 -12.49
CA ASN A 416 -11.57 8.07 -11.21
C ASN A 416 -12.77 8.99 -11.46
N TRP A 417 -13.93 8.64 -10.93
CA TRP A 417 -15.10 9.50 -10.92
C TRP A 417 -15.33 10.08 -9.52
N PHE A 418 -15.10 11.37 -9.36
CA PHE A 418 -15.17 12.08 -8.07
C PHE A 418 -16.57 12.68 -7.85
N LEU A 419 -17.49 11.91 -7.25
CA LEU A 419 -18.84 12.37 -6.91
C LEU A 419 -18.84 13.47 -5.84
N ASN A 420 -17.90 13.40 -4.89
CA ASN A 420 -17.67 14.43 -3.86
C ASN A 420 -16.19 14.39 -3.44
N GLY A 421 -15.30 14.80 -4.35
CA GLY A 421 -13.87 14.70 -4.16
C GLY A 421 -13.46 13.30 -3.69
N HIS A 422 -12.52 13.22 -2.77
CA HIS A 422 -12.09 11.93 -2.20
C HIS A 422 -13.07 11.31 -1.18
N ASN A 423 -14.12 12.02 -0.78
CA ASN A 423 -15.07 11.51 0.19
C ASN A 423 -16.11 10.57 -0.44
N ASN A 424 -16.34 10.70 -1.75
CA ASN A 424 -17.20 9.78 -2.50
C ASN A 424 -16.67 9.68 -3.93
N LYS A 425 -16.03 8.55 -4.26
CA LYS A 425 -15.47 8.32 -5.59
C LYS A 425 -15.59 6.87 -6.02
N LEU A 426 -15.71 6.67 -7.32
CA LEU A 426 -15.56 5.39 -7.99
C LEU A 426 -14.19 5.36 -8.68
N THR A 427 -13.47 4.25 -8.55
CA THR A 427 -12.20 4.01 -9.25
C THR A 427 -12.30 2.70 -10.01
N LEU A 428 -12.09 2.75 -11.31
CA LEU A 428 -11.89 1.58 -12.18
C LEU A 428 -10.42 1.55 -12.59
N ASP A 429 -9.75 0.42 -12.44
CA ASP A 429 -8.44 0.22 -13.04
C ASP A 429 -8.32 -1.12 -13.79
N TYR A 430 -7.49 -1.10 -14.82
CA TYR A 430 -7.04 -2.26 -15.58
C TYR A 430 -5.53 -2.32 -15.47
N SER A 431 -4.99 -3.46 -15.05
CA SER A 431 -3.55 -3.70 -14.94
C SER A 431 -3.11 -4.86 -15.84
N HIS A 432 -2.02 -4.68 -16.56
CA HIS A 432 -1.22 -5.75 -17.15
C HIS A 432 -0.03 -5.99 -16.21
N LEU A 433 0.16 -7.24 -15.82
CA LEU A 433 1.18 -7.69 -14.87
C LEU A 433 2.09 -8.70 -15.57
N SER A 434 3.40 -8.55 -15.43
CA SER A 434 4.41 -9.50 -15.92
C SER A 434 5.32 -9.93 -14.77
N ILE A 435 5.74 -11.18 -14.79
CA ILE A 435 6.66 -11.79 -13.83
C ILE A 435 7.70 -12.57 -14.61
N GLU A 436 8.96 -12.21 -14.43
CA GLU A 436 10.13 -12.98 -14.89
C GLU A 436 10.74 -13.70 -13.68
N ASP A 437 10.81 -15.02 -13.76
CA ASP A 437 11.46 -15.87 -12.75
C ASP A 437 12.91 -16.13 -13.15
N GLY A 438 13.84 -15.55 -12.40
CA GLY A 438 15.26 -15.67 -12.70
C GLY A 438 15.85 -17.07 -12.50
N LEU A 439 15.19 -17.95 -11.72
CA LEU A 439 15.61 -19.35 -11.56
C LEU A 439 15.15 -20.20 -12.73
N LEU A 440 13.91 -20.00 -13.19
CA LEU A 440 13.32 -20.75 -14.30
C LEU A 440 13.74 -20.19 -15.66
N GLY A 441 14.24 -18.94 -15.73
CA GLY A 441 14.51 -18.22 -16.96
C GLY A 441 13.26 -18.07 -17.84
N ARG A 442 12.10 -17.86 -17.22
CA ARG A 442 10.78 -17.81 -17.85
C ARG A 442 10.02 -16.59 -17.40
N GLU A 443 9.32 -15.99 -18.36
CA GLU A 443 8.39 -14.88 -18.14
C GLU A 443 6.96 -15.34 -18.44
N ASP A 444 6.00 -14.84 -17.65
CA ASP A 444 4.57 -14.99 -17.89
C ASP A 444 3.83 -13.73 -17.48
N SER A 445 2.62 -13.53 -18.01
CA SER A 445 1.85 -12.30 -17.78
C SER A 445 0.36 -12.55 -17.61
N GLY A 446 -0.31 -11.60 -16.97
CA GLY A 446 -1.74 -11.66 -16.75
C GLY A 446 -2.36 -10.27 -16.67
N ASN A 447 -3.69 -10.24 -16.79
CA ASN A 447 -4.45 -8.99 -16.77
C ASN A 447 -5.42 -8.98 -15.59
N ARG A 448 -5.61 -7.81 -14.98
CA ARG A 448 -6.51 -7.62 -13.84
C ARG A 448 -7.41 -6.42 -14.04
N VAL A 449 -8.68 -6.54 -13.66
CA VAL A 449 -9.64 -5.45 -13.59
C VAL A 449 -10.11 -5.28 -12.16
N ARG A 450 -10.17 -4.04 -11.68
CA ARG A 450 -10.68 -3.72 -10.35
C ARG A 450 -11.65 -2.54 -10.42
N LEU A 451 -12.76 -2.66 -9.72
CA LEU A 451 -13.70 -1.57 -9.47
C LEU A 451 -13.82 -1.34 -7.98
N GLN A 452 -13.64 -0.11 -7.52
CA GLN A 452 -13.74 0.25 -6.12
C GLN A 452 -14.61 1.48 -5.91
N TRP A 453 -15.49 1.40 -4.92
CA TRP A 453 -16.22 2.54 -4.39
C TRP A 453 -15.65 2.92 -3.03
N ASP A 454 -15.18 4.16 -2.93
CA ASP A 454 -14.72 4.81 -1.69
C ASP A 454 -15.78 5.78 -1.20
N ILE A 455 -16.24 5.63 0.04
CA ILE A 455 -17.17 6.57 0.67
C ILE A 455 -16.71 6.91 2.09
N SER A 456 -16.77 8.19 2.45
CA SER A 456 -16.41 8.73 3.77
C SER A 456 -17.41 9.80 4.19
N PHE A 457 -17.83 9.75 5.44
CA PHE A 457 -18.77 10.72 6.06
C PHE A 457 -18.53 10.82 7.57
#